data_fc3137370aeebf5dd7015e740366bc85
#
_entry.id   fc3137370aeebf5dd7015e740366bc85
#
_cell.length_a   1.000
_cell.length_b   1.000
_cell.length_c   1.000
_cell.angle_alpha   90.00
_cell.angle_beta   90.00
_cell.angle_gamma   90.00
#
_symmetry.space_group_name_H-M   'P 1'
#
loop_
_entity.id
_entity.type
_entity.pdbx_description
1 polymer ?
#
loop_
_entity_poly.entity_id
_entity_poly.type
_entity_poly.pdbx_seq_one_letter_code
_entity_poly.pdbx_strand_id
1 'polypeptide(L)'
;MDKKLVIAVDDSRHSKNAVRYAAGIHEVLKDMKFTLMHVQPTISEYLLEEAKKSPQAYAELEKVNRKNSETAHCLLEKYKEQMMALGIAETDIQLKTQPRMLGMAKDILEFSMAGHFDAVILGRRGLSGLQDVFLGSVSANVVNHTSNTPVWLVDEKETSKDIMVAVDGSENSLKAVDHLALMTAKNTDIKISFFHVTPKLKDFCPVDFEETQTEALEEQGID
;
A
#
# COMPACT_ATOMS: atom_id res chain seq x y z
N MET A 1 19.30 -2.81 -10.02
CA MET A 1 19.10 -2.42 -8.60
C MET A 1 17.84 -3.11 -8.16
N ASP A 2 17.90 -3.83 -7.04
CA ASP A 2 16.74 -4.58 -6.54
C ASP A 2 15.70 -3.59 -6.00
N LYS A 3 14.43 -3.82 -6.35
CA LYS A 3 13.29 -3.03 -5.87
C LYS A 3 12.83 -3.62 -4.54
N LYS A 4 12.76 -2.80 -3.51
CA LYS A 4 12.37 -3.21 -2.16
C LYS A 4 10.92 -2.83 -1.89
N LEU A 5 10.10 -3.81 -1.56
CA LEU A 5 8.67 -3.61 -1.32
C LEU A 5 8.28 -4.11 0.07
N VAL A 6 7.51 -3.32 0.80
CA VAL A 6 6.87 -3.76 2.05
C VAL A 6 5.46 -4.22 1.73
N ILE A 7 5.08 -5.40 2.19
CA ILE A 7 3.70 -5.88 2.17
C ILE A 7 3.21 -5.90 3.61
N ALA A 8 2.35 -4.95 3.98
CA ALA A 8 1.76 -4.94 5.31
C ALA A 8 0.56 -5.88 5.36
N VAL A 9 0.61 -6.85 6.28
CA VAL A 9 -0.33 -7.98 6.34
C VAL A 9 -0.97 -8.12 7.72
N ASP A 10 -2.23 -8.52 7.70
CA ASP A 10 -3.00 -9.07 8.80
C ASP A 10 -3.63 -10.41 8.36
N ASP A 11 -4.40 -11.10 9.20
CA ASP A 11 -5.05 -12.36 8.79
C ASP A 11 -6.35 -12.14 7.97
N SER A 12 -6.46 -11.03 7.24
CA SER A 12 -7.62 -10.73 6.40
C SER A 12 -7.52 -11.37 5.01
N ARG A 13 -8.67 -11.48 4.33
CA ARG A 13 -8.75 -11.86 2.92
C ARG A 13 -7.98 -10.86 2.03
N HIS A 14 -7.99 -9.57 2.37
CA HIS A 14 -7.35 -8.53 1.58
C HIS A 14 -5.84 -8.58 1.66
N SER A 15 -5.27 -8.95 2.82
CA SER A 15 -3.84 -9.25 2.93
C SER A 15 -3.44 -10.45 2.07
N LYS A 16 -4.27 -11.50 2.01
CA LYS A 16 -4.04 -12.64 1.11
C LYS A 16 -4.03 -12.23 -0.36
N ASN A 17 -4.93 -11.32 -0.75
CA ASN A 17 -4.96 -10.77 -2.11
C ASN A 17 -3.72 -9.91 -2.41
N ALA A 18 -3.29 -9.07 -1.46
CA ALA A 18 -2.08 -8.26 -1.60
C ALA A 18 -0.83 -9.12 -1.81
N VAL A 19 -0.69 -10.20 -1.04
CA VAL A 19 0.42 -11.17 -1.18
C VAL A 19 0.38 -11.88 -2.52
N ARG A 20 -0.80 -12.32 -2.98
CA ARG A 20 -0.94 -12.94 -4.31
C ARG A 20 -0.61 -11.97 -5.43
N TYR A 21 -1.09 -10.74 -5.34
CA TYR A 21 -0.79 -9.69 -6.32
C TYR A 21 0.72 -9.43 -6.39
N ALA A 22 1.37 -9.28 -5.24
CA ALA A 22 2.82 -9.07 -5.17
C ALA A 22 3.60 -10.22 -5.82
N ALA A 23 3.18 -11.46 -5.60
CA ALA A 23 3.78 -12.62 -6.25
C ALA A 23 3.50 -12.64 -7.76
N GLY A 24 2.27 -12.36 -8.19
CA GLY A 24 1.92 -12.32 -9.62
C GLY A 24 2.64 -11.21 -10.38
N ILE A 25 2.77 -10.02 -9.79
CA ILE A 25 3.48 -8.91 -10.43
C ILE A 25 4.99 -9.15 -10.50
N HIS A 26 5.56 -9.96 -9.61
CA HIS A 26 6.97 -10.35 -9.65
C HIS A 26 7.33 -11.13 -10.92
N GLU A 27 6.42 -11.93 -11.48
CA GLU A 27 6.64 -12.59 -12.77
C GLU A 27 6.87 -11.58 -13.90
N VAL A 28 6.24 -10.43 -13.78
CA VAL A 28 6.26 -9.34 -14.76
C VAL A 28 7.38 -8.35 -14.45
N LEU A 29 7.43 -7.85 -13.22
CA LEU A 29 8.42 -6.87 -12.77
C LEU A 29 9.57 -7.60 -12.04
N LYS A 30 10.67 -7.86 -12.72
CA LYS A 30 11.83 -8.57 -12.15
C LYS A 30 12.58 -7.76 -11.08
N ASP A 31 13.48 -8.45 -10.36
CA ASP A 31 14.37 -7.87 -9.35
C ASP A 31 13.62 -7.22 -8.17
N MET A 32 12.61 -7.90 -7.64
CA MET A 32 11.87 -7.45 -6.47
C MET A 32 12.28 -8.22 -5.22
N LYS A 33 12.44 -7.51 -4.11
CA LYS A 33 12.59 -8.06 -2.76
C LYS A 33 11.45 -7.62 -1.88
N PHE A 34 10.88 -8.54 -1.15
CA PHE A 34 9.70 -8.32 -0.34
C PHE A 34 10.01 -8.39 1.15
N THR A 35 9.44 -7.48 1.91
CA THR A 35 9.38 -7.59 3.37
C THR A 35 7.92 -7.72 3.77
N LEU A 36 7.54 -8.89 4.27
CA LEU A 36 6.24 -9.11 4.90
C LEU A 36 6.26 -8.48 6.29
N MET A 37 5.39 -7.49 6.52
CA MET A 37 5.35 -6.74 7.77
C MET A 37 4.02 -6.93 8.49
N HIS A 38 4.08 -7.25 9.77
CA HIS A 38 2.91 -7.28 10.65
C HIS A 38 3.14 -6.38 11.89
N VAL A 39 2.22 -5.46 12.13
CA VAL A 39 2.19 -4.64 13.34
C VAL A 39 1.30 -5.35 14.36
N GLN A 40 1.89 -5.72 15.50
CA GLN A 40 1.21 -6.47 16.54
C GLN A 40 0.11 -5.66 17.22
N PRO A 41 -0.90 -6.32 17.83
CA PRO A 41 -1.94 -5.64 18.59
C PRO A 41 -1.38 -4.76 19.72
N THR A 42 -2.11 -3.71 20.06
CA THR A 42 -1.78 -2.85 21.20
C THR A 42 -1.97 -3.62 22.50
N ILE A 43 -1.03 -3.49 23.40
CA ILE A 43 -1.19 -3.92 24.79
C ILE A 43 -1.99 -2.86 25.55
N SER A 44 -2.86 -3.28 26.48
CA SER A 44 -3.66 -2.34 27.24
C SER A 44 -2.76 -1.46 28.15
N GLU A 45 -3.07 -0.17 28.21
CA GLU A 45 -2.36 0.77 29.10
C GLU A 45 -2.42 0.33 30.55
N TYR A 46 -3.55 -0.24 30.96
CA TYR A 46 -3.70 -0.80 32.31
C TYR A 46 -2.63 -1.85 32.62
N LEU A 47 -2.40 -2.82 31.73
CA LEU A 47 -1.38 -3.86 31.95
C LEU A 47 0.03 -3.27 31.95
N LEU A 48 0.29 -2.27 31.11
CA LEU A 48 1.58 -1.57 31.10
C LEU A 48 1.84 -0.82 32.40
N GLU A 49 0.84 -0.16 32.99
CA GLU A 49 0.95 0.54 34.27
C GLU A 49 1.07 -0.44 35.44
N GLU A 50 0.31 -1.52 35.48
CA GLU A 50 0.41 -2.53 36.53
C GLU A 50 1.74 -3.29 36.50
N ALA A 51 2.29 -3.54 35.31
CA ALA A 51 3.62 -4.17 35.19
C ALA A 51 4.75 -3.36 35.77
N LYS A 52 4.62 -2.03 35.91
CA LYS A 52 5.58 -1.18 36.61
C LYS A 52 5.53 -1.34 38.12
N LYS A 53 4.42 -1.85 38.66
CA LYS A 53 4.16 -1.90 40.13
C LYS A 53 4.27 -3.30 40.70
N SER A 54 4.10 -4.34 39.91
CA SER A 54 3.97 -5.72 40.38
C SER A 54 4.76 -6.69 39.50
N PRO A 55 5.64 -7.54 40.12
CA PRO A 55 6.34 -8.60 39.40
C PRO A 55 5.39 -9.59 38.69
N GLN A 56 4.20 -9.85 39.26
CA GLN A 56 3.22 -10.74 38.67
C GLN A 56 2.63 -10.12 37.39
N ALA A 57 2.29 -8.83 37.40
CA ALA A 57 1.80 -8.12 36.25
C ALA A 57 2.87 -7.97 35.14
N TYR A 58 4.15 -7.81 35.57
CA TYR A 58 5.26 -7.83 34.63
C TYR A 58 5.40 -9.19 33.94
N ALA A 59 5.32 -10.29 34.70
CA ALA A 59 5.34 -11.63 34.10
C ALA A 59 4.16 -11.88 33.14
N GLU A 60 2.97 -11.34 33.41
CA GLU A 60 1.83 -11.44 32.51
C GLU A 60 2.05 -10.57 31.24
N LEU A 61 2.60 -9.38 31.36
CA LEU A 61 2.99 -8.55 30.23
C LEU A 61 3.97 -9.29 29.29
N GLU A 62 5.01 -9.90 29.86
CA GLU A 62 5.98 -10.70 29.10
C GLU A 62 5.33 -11.86 28.37
N LYS A 63 4.38 -12.54 29.02
CA LYS A 63 3.61 -13.63 28.41
C LYS A 63 2.74 -13.14 27.25
N VAL A 64 2.08 -11.99 27.38
CA VAL A 64 1.29 -11.37 26.30
C VAL A 64 2.19 -10.97 25.14
N ASN A 65 3.33 -10.29 25.42
CA ASN A 65 4.31 -9.92 24.41
C ASN A 65 4.79 -11.12 23.60
N ARG A 66 5.20 -12.18 24.32
CA ARG A 66 5.66 -13.41 23.67
C ARG A 66 4.57 -14.03 22.79
N LYS A 67 3.33 -14.14 23.29
CA LYS A 67 2.21 -14.67 22.53
C LYS A 67 1.91 -13.84 21.28
N ASN A 68 1.92 -12.52 21.39
CA ASN A 68 1.72 -11.64 20.23
C ASN A 68 2.82 -11.83 19.19
N SER A 69 4.07 -11.92 19.62
CA SER A 69 5.22 -12.14 18.75
C SER A 69 5.16 -13.51 18.06
N GLU A 70 4.84 -14.58 18.79
CA GLU A 70 4.69 -15.94 18.25
C GLU A 70 3.54 -15.99 17.22
N THR A 71 2.40 -15.37 17.52
CA THR A 71 1.25 -15.30 16.61
C THR A 71 1.60 -14.53 15.33
N ALA A 72 2.27 -13.38 15.47
CA ALA A 72 2.71 -12.57 14.35
C ALA A 72 3.71 -13.33 13.46
N HIS A 73 4.66 -14.04 14.08
CA HIS A 73 5.64 -14.82 13.33
C HIS A 73 4.99 -15.98 12.57
N CYS A 74 4.08 -16.71 13.20
CA CYS A 74 3.32 -17.77 12.54
C CYS A 74 2.50 -17.25 11.34
N LEU A 75 1.89 -16.07 11.47
CA LEU A 75 1.18 -15.43 10.36
C LEU A 75 2.12 -15.09 9.21
N LEU A 76 3.28 -14.49 9.51
CA LEU A 76 4.26 -14.10 8.50
C LEU A 76 4.88 -15.31 7.80
N GLU A 77 5.21 -16.38 8.52
CA GLU A 77 5.72 -17.63 7.92
C GLU A 77 4.70 -18.25 6.96
N LYS A 78 3.42 -18.28 7.33
CA LYS A 78 2.34 -18.73 6.44
C LYS A 78 2.29 -17.95 5.12
N TYR A 79 2.47 -16.62 5.16
CA TYR A 79 2.51 -15.80 3.95
C TYR A 79 3.80 -15.99 3.17
N LYS A 80 4.93 -16.17 3.84
CA LYS A 80 6.21 -16.52 3.20
C LYS A 80 6.09 -17.83 2.42
N GLU A 81 5.56 -18.89 3.05
CA GLU A 81 5.31 -20.17 2.39
C GLU A 81 4.38 -20.01 1.18
N GLN A 82 3.34 -19.18 1.29
CA GLN A 82 2.46 -18.88 0.17
C GLN A 82 3.19 -18.17 -0.97
N MET A 83 4.06 -17.20 -0.70
CA MET A 83 4.87 -16.53 -1.73
C MET A 83 5.86 -17.49 -2.39
N MET A 84 6.50 -18.34 -1.60
CA MET A 84 7.42 -19.38 -2.11
C MET A 84 6.69 -20.37 -3.02
N ALA A 85 5.49 -20.79 -2.64
CA ALA A 85 4.64 -21.65 -3.49
C ALA A 85 4.19 -20.98 -4.80
N LEU A 86 4.21 -19.64 -4.84
CA LEU A 86 3.96 -18.84 -6.04
C LEU A 86 5.24 -18.46 -6.80
N GLY A 87 6.38 -19.08 -6.47
CA GLY A 87 7.62 -18.98 -7.23
C GLY A 87 8.59 -17.88 -6.78
N ILE A 88 8.34 -17.20 -5.65
CA ILE A 88 9.30 -16.25 -5.10
C ILE A 88 10.40 -16.99 -4.34
N ALA A 89 11.65 -16.65 -4.60
CA ALA A 89 12.77 -17.25 -3.89
C ALA A 89 12.74 -16.86 -2.40
N GLU A 90 13.08 -17.79 -1.52
CA GLU A 90 13.12 -17.55 -0.07
C GLU A 90 14.04 -16.36 0.29
N THR A 91 15.17 -16.24 -0.42
CA THR A 91 16.16 -15.17 -0.24
C THR A 91 15.62 -13.76 -0.54
N ASP A 92 14.51 -13.68 -1.26
CA ASP A 92 13.87 -12.43 -1.65
C ASP A 92 12.71 -12.05 -0.74
N ILE A 93 12.47 -12.85 0.32
CA ILE A 93 11.40 -12.62 1.30
C ILE A 93 12.00 -12.42 2.69
N GLN A 94 11.74 -11.27 3.28
CA GLN A 94 12.08 -10.97 4.67
C GLN A 94 10.81 -10.87 5.51
N LEU A 95 10.93 -11.25 6.78
CA LEU A 95 9.85 -11.15 7.76
C LEU A 95 10.14 -10.06 8.78
N LYS A 96 9.17 -9.22 9.04
CA LYS A 96 9.26 -8.15 10.03
C LYS A 96 7.98 -8.08 10.86
N THR A 97 8.13 -8.21 12.17
CA THR A 97 7.07 -7.87 13.11
C THR A 97 7.55 -6.87 14.14
N GLN A 98 6.67 -6.04 14.62
CA GLN A 98 6.96 -5.11 15.71
C GLN A 98 5.69 -4.82 16.53
N PRO A 99 5.82 -4.48 17.81
CA PRO A 99 4.72 -3.94 18.60
C PRO A 99 4.18 -2.64 17.97
N ARG A 100 2.90 -2.39 18.14
CA ARG A 100 2.29 -1.12 17.75
C ARG A 100 2.77 0.00 18.68
N MET A 101 3.41 1.02 18.12
CA MET A 101 3.98 2.16 18.85
C MET A 101 3.17 3.44 18.64
N LEU A 102 3.08 3.92 17.41
CA LEU A 102 2.44 5.19 17.04
C LEU A 102 1.04 4.99 16.42
N GLY A 103 0.75 3.76 15.99
CA GLY A 103 -0.44 3.39 15.27
C GLY A 103 -0.09 2.66 13.98
N MET A 104 -0.93 1.68 13.58
CA MET A 104 -0.60 0.77 12.46
C MET A 104 -0.10 1.50 11.22
N ALA A 105 -0.79 2.55 10.78
CA ALA A 105 -0.43 3.28 9.57
C ALA A 105 0.92 4.00 9.70
N LYS A 106 1.14 4.68 10.84
CA LYS A 106 2.40 5.38 11.10
C LYS A 106 3.56 4.42 11.24
N ASP A 107 3.38 3.33 11.98
CA ASP A 107 4.42 2.30 12.18
C ASP A 107 4.84 1.68 10.83
N ILE A 108 3.88 1.45 9.90
CA ILE A 108 4.17 0.97 8.54
C ILE A 108 4.96 2.00 7.74
N LEU A 109 4.52 3.27 7.77
CA LEU A 109 5.16 4.34 7.01
C LEU A 109 6.57 4.63 7.51
N GLU A 110 6.78 4.71 8.84
CA GLU A 110 8.10 4.92 9.43
C GLU A 110 9.06 3.79 9.08
N PHE A 111 8.59 2.55 9.17
CA PHE A 111 9.41 1.40 8.77
C PHE A 111 9.78 1.47 7.30
N SER A 112 8.83 1.82 6.41
CA SER A 112 9.08 1.91 4.97
C SER A 112 10.07 3.03 4.61
N MET A 113 9.94 4.18 5.25
CA MET A 113 10.85 5.32 5.05
C MET A 113 12.26 5.02 5.57
N ALA A 114 12.37 4.49 6.80
CA ALA A 114 13.67 4.16 7.41
C ALA A 114 14.43 3.07 6.62
N GLY A 115 13.71 2.13 6.02
CA GLY A 115 14.29 1.06 5.19
C GLY A 115 14.53 1.45 3.73
N HIS A 116 14.16 2.67 3.31
CA HIS A 116 14.23 3.13 1.92
C HIS A 116 13.53 2.16 0.96
N PHE A 117 12.29 1.82 1.26
CA PHE A 117 11.48 0.95 0.41
C PHE A 117 10.89 1.75 -0.75
N ASP A 118 10.83 1.12 -1.91
CA ASP A 118 10.31 1.72 -3.14
C ASP A 118 8.78 1.79 -3.17
N ALA A 119 8.09 0.91 -2.46
CA ALA A 119 6.65 1.01 -2.24
C ALA A 119 6.17 0.21 -1.02
N VAL A 120 4.97 0.58 -0.55
CA VAL A 120 4.18 -0.17 0.43
C VAL A 120 2.97 -0.78 -0.27
N ILE A 121 2.78 -2.09 -0.13
CA ILE A 121 1.64 -2.83 -0.67
C ILE A 121 0.68 -3.14 0.48
N LEU A 122 -0.59 -2.81 0.30
CA LEU A 122 -1.67 -3.02 1.27
C LEU A 122 -2.88 -3.64 0.59
N GLY A 123 -3.58 -4.51 1.29
CA GLY A 123 -4.95 -4.82 0.93
C GLY A 123 -5.83 -3.57 1.10
N ARG A 124 -6.75 -3.32 0.17
CA ARG A 124 -7.65 -2.16 0.23
C ARG A 124 -8.47 -2.12 1.53
N ARG A 125 -8.76 -3.29 2.13
CA ARG A 125 -9.46 -3.43 3.41
C ARG A 125 -8.70 -4.38 4.33
N GLY A 126 -9.02 -4.32 5.64
CA GLY A 126 -8.51 -5.23 6.66
C GLY A 126 -9.64 -6.07 7.27
N LEU A 127 -9.46 -6.51 8.52
CA LEU A 127 -10.40 -7.35 9.26
C LEU A 127 -11.75 -6.66 9.59
N SER A 128 -11.85 -5.35 9.49
CA SER A 128 -13.02 -4.57 9.96
C SER A 128 -14.29 -4.69 9.12
N GLY A 129 -14.26 -5.36 7.95
CA GLY A 129 -15.42 -5.86 7.21
C GLY A 129 -16.58 -4.90 6.87
N LEU A 130 -16.42 -3.60 7.04
CA LEU A 130 -17.47 -2.62 6.78
C LEU A 130 -17.62 -2.36 5.27
N GLN A 131 -18.85 -2.46 4.84
CA GLN A 131 -19.46 -2.28 3.49
C GLN A 131 -18.56 -1.95 2.27
N ASP A 132 -18.93 -2.46 1.11
CA ASP A 132 -18.21 -2.58 -0.15
C ASP A 132 -17.62 -1.31 -0.80
N VAL A 133 -17.90 -0.13 -0.25
CA VAL A 133 -17.55 1.18 -0.86
C VAL A 133 -16.34 1.86 -0.20
N PHE A 134 -15.94 1.48 1.02
CA PHE A 134 -14.94 2.24 1.78
C PHE A 134 -13.58 1.58 1.86
N LEU A 135 -12.54 2.41 1.84
CA LEU A 135 -11.16 2.04 2.13
C LEU A 135 -11.06 1.65 3.62
N GLY A 136 -10.31 0.59 3.94
CA GLY A 136 -10.05 0.21 5.33
C GLY A 136 -9.34 1.32 6.10
N SER A 137 -9.59 1.42 7.40
CA SER A 137 -9.04 2.52 8.22
C SER A 137 -7.50 2.60 8.17
N VAL A 138 -6.81 1.47 8.19
CA VAL A 138 -5.34 1.45 8.08
C VAL A 138 -4.90 1.92 6.70
N SER A 139 -5.49 1.38 5.63
CA SER A 139 -5.15 1.72 4.25
C SER A 139 -5.46 3.19 3.94
N ALA A 140 -6.59 3.71 4.41
CA ALA A 140 -6.94 5.14 4.31
C ALA A 140 -5.91 6.02 5.02
N ASN A 141 -5.53 5.66 6.25
CA ASN A 141 -4.56 6.43 7.01
C ASN A 141 -3.16 6.36 6.37
N VAL A 142 -2.74 5.22 5.80
CA VAL A 142 -1.47 5.13 5.09
C VAL A 142 -1.48 6.06 3.87
N VAL A 143 -2.54 6.01 3.04
CA VAL A 143 -2.66 6.88 1.85
C VAL A 143 -2.68 8.36 2.21
N ASN A 144 -3.42 8.73 3.26
CA ASN A 144 -3.57 10.14 3.66
C ASN A 144 -2.31 10.73 4.31
N HIS A 145 -1.42 9.90 4.87
CA HIS A 145 -0.24 10.37 5.59
C HIS A 145 1.08 10.04 4.87
N THR A 146 1.05 9.31 3.75
CA THR A 146 2.24 9.12 2.94
C THR A 146 2.60 10.41 2.20
N SER A 147 3.88 10.81 2.25
CA SER A 147 4.37 11.97 1.51
C SER A 147 5.29 11.59 0.37
N ASN A 148 6.11 10.58 0.55
CA ASN A 148 7.17 10.23 -0.39
C ASN A 148 7.22 8.74 -0.76
N THR A 149 6.52 7.87 -0.01
CA THR A 149 6.52 6.44 -0.30
C THR A 149 5.29 6.08 -1.13
N PRO A 150 5.45 5.54 -2.35
CA PRO A 150 4.34 5.04 -3.15
C PRO A 150 3.55 3.96 -2.42
N VAL A 151 2.22 4.01 -2.54
CA VAL A 151 1.32 3.05 -1.89
C VAL A 151 0.51 2.30 -2.95
N TRP A 152 0.59 0.99 -2.94
CA TRP A 152 -0.18 0.10 -3.80
C TRP A 152 -1.35 -0.49 -3.01
N LEU A 153 -2.56 -0.13 -3.40
CA LEU A 153 -3.78 -0.67 -2.81
C LEU A 153 -4.33 -1.80 -3.67
N VAL A 154 -4.34 -3.00 -3.11
CA VAL A 154 -4.83 -4.21 -3.79
C VAL A 154 -6.23 -4.55 -3.31
N ASP A 155 -7.20 -4.61 -4.22
CA ASP A 155 -8.59 -4.93 -3.89
C ASP A 155 -8.88 -6.42 -4.10
N GLU A 156 -9.14 -6.83 -5.33
CA GLU A 156 -9.46 -8.22 -5.67
C GLU A 156 -8.35 -8.84 -6.54
N LYS A 157 -8.65 -9.93 -7.21
CA LYS A 157 -7.72 -10.58 -8.14
C LYS A 157 -7.54 -9.72 -9.38
N GLU A 158 -6.45 -8.98 -9.41
CA GLU A 158 -5.99 -8.35 -10.63
C GLU A 158 -5.08 -9.30 -11.40
N THR A 159 -5.35 -9.45 -12.70
CA THR A 159 -4.56 -10.27 -13.61
C THR A 159 -4.11 -9.50 -14.84
N SER A 160 -4.54 -8.25 -15.00
CA SER A 160 -4.16 -7.42 -16.13
C SER A 160 -2.71 -6.97 -16.04
N LYS A 161 -2.05 -6.96 -17.19
CA LYS A 161 -0.72 -6.34 -17.38
C LYS A 161 -0.83 -4.92 -17.94
N ASP A 162 -2.04 -4.44 -18.20
CA ASP A 162 -2.29 -3.09 -18.70
C ASP A 162 -2.33 -2.10 -17.53
N ILE A 163 -1.55 -1.06 -17.62
CA ILE A 163 -1.48 -0.01 -16.60
C ILE A 163 -2.03 1.28 -17.19
N MET A 164 -3.01 1.87 -16.50
CA MET A 164 -3.51 3.20 -16.82
C MET A 164 -2.96 4.19 -15.79
N VAL A 165 -2.37 5.26 -16.28
CA VAL A 165 -1.82 6.34 -15.44
C VAL A 165 -2.64 7.59 -15.66
N ALA A 166 -3.35 8.03 -14.63
CA ALA A 166 -4.03 9.32 -14.64
C ALA A 166 -3.01 10.43 -14.37
N VAL A 167 -2.97 11.42 -15.25
CA VAL A 167 -2.07 12.58 -15.14
C VAL A 167 -2.87 13.87 -15.27
N ASP A 168 -2.52 14.84 -14.43
CA ASP A 168 -3.16 16.17 -14.41
C ASP A 168 -2.11 17.30 -14.49
N GLY A 169 -0.84 16.95 -14.74
CA GLY A 169 0.28 17.87 -14.76
C GLY A 169 0.80 18.29 -13.39
N SER A 170 0.19 17.83 -12.29
CA SER A 170 0.67 18.09 -10.94
C SER A 170 1.98 17.35 -10.64
N GLU A 171 2.72 17.85 -9.64
CA GLU A 171 3.93 17.19 -9.14
C GLU A 171 3.66 15.75 -8.64
N ASN A 172 2.47 15.52 -8.07
CA ASN A 172 2.08 14.21 -7.59
C ASN A 172 1.81 13.22 -8.72
N SER A 173 1.18 13.66 -9.82
CA SER A 173 1.01 12.80 -10.99
C SER A 173 2.33 12.49 -11.68
N LEU A 174 3.28 13.43 -11.71
CA LEU A 174 4.65 13.19 -12.21
C LEU A 174 5.40 12.17 -11.33
N LYS A 175 5.29 12.25 -9.99
CA LYS A 175 5.86 11.23 -9.08
C LYS A 175 5.30 9.83 -9.36
N ALA A 176 4.01 9.72 -9.71
CA ALA A 176 3.42 8.43 -10.08
C ALA A 176 4.02 7.88 -11.39
N VAL A 177 4.29 8.75 -12.36
CA VAL A 177 4.97 8.39 -13.63
C VAL A 177 6.41 7.93 -13.35
N ASP A 178 7.16 8.66 -12.52
CA ASP A 178 8.54 8.31 -12.15
C ASP A 178 8.59 6.95 -11.44
N HIS A 179 7.66 6.72 -10.51
CA HIS A 179 7.56 5.43 -9.83
C HIS A 179 7.25 4.30 -10.80
N LEU A 180 6.30 4.51 -11.72
CA LEU A 180 5.99 3.52 -12.76
C LEU A 180 7.21 3.24 -13.64
N ALA A 181 7.93 4.27 -14.08
CA ALA A 181 9.14 4.13 -14.87
C ALA A 181 10.21 3.31 -14.13
N LEU A 182 10.43 3.58 -12.84
CA LEU A 182 11.31 2.79 -11.99
C LEU A 182 10.90 1.32 -11.93
N MET A 183 9.60 1.07 -11.72
CA MET A 183 9.10 -0.29 -11.57
C MET A 183 9.14 -1.09 -12.88
N THR A 184 8.91 -0.44 -14.01
CA THR A 184 8.78 -1.11 -15.33
C THR A 184 10.05 -1.05 -16.19
N ALA A 185 11.11 -0.39 -15.76
CA ALA A 185 12.33 -0.09 -16.54
C ALA A 185 12.98 -1.27 -17.27
N LYS A 186 12.73 -2.51 -16.84
CA LYS A 186 13.30 -3.74 -17.44
C LYS A 186 12.26 -4.62 -18.13
N ASN A 187 11.04 -4.12 -18.33
CA ASN A 187 9.96 -4.91 -18.89
C ASN A 187 9.33 -4.20 -20.10
N THR A 188 9.30 -4.91 -21.24
CA THR A 188 8.72 -4.43 -22.50
C THR A 188 7.30 -4.94 -22.74
N ASP A 189 6.81 -5.89 -21.93
CA ASP A 189 5.54 -6.57 -22.15
C ASP A 189 4.35 -5.91 -21.44
N ILE A 190 4.58 -4.76 -20.80
CA ILE A 190 3.56 -3.99 -20.10
C ILE A 190 3.04 -2.90 -21.03
N LYS A 191 1.72 -2.85 -21.19
CA LYS A 191 1.07 -1.76 -21.90
C LYS A 191 0.74 -0.64 -20.91
N ILE A 192 1.28 0.55 -21.16
CA ILE A 192 1.03 1.75 -20.36
C ILE A 192 0.19 2.72 -21.18
N SER A 193 -0.93 3.16 -20.61
CA SER A 193 -1.81 4.18 -21.19
C SER A 193 -1.86 5.38 -20.25
N PHE A 194 -1.54 6.56 -20.76
CA PHE A 194 -1.71 7.82 -20.04
C PHE A 194 -3.12 8.36 -20.28
N PHE A 195 -3.74 8.83 -19.22
CA PHE A 195 -5.08 9.37 -19.24
C PHE A 195 -5.09 10.76 -18.57
N HIS A 196 -5.59 11.75 -19.30
CA HIS A 196 -5.77 13.12 -18.82
C HIS A 196 -7.22 13.55 -19.04
N VAL A 197 -7.79 14.22 -18.05
CA VAL A 197 -9.13 14.82 -18.16
C VAL A 197 -8.99 16.31 -18.33
N THR A 198 -9.37 16.82 -19.47
CA THR A 198 -9.47 18.26 -19.71
C THR A 198 -10.88 18.72 -19.29
N PRO A 199 -10.99 19.56 -18.25
CA PRO A 199 -12.30 20.07 -17.83
C PRO A 199 -12.84 21.03 -18.88
N LYS A 200 -14.15 20.95 -19.15
CA LYS A 200 -14.81 21.91 -20.04
C LYS A 200 -15.07 23.22 -19.29
N LEU A 201 -14.95 24.35 -19.99
CA LEU A 201 -15.18 25.68 -19.42
C LEU A 201 -16.51 25.80 -18.67
N LYS A 202 -17.56 25.16 -19.21
CA LYS A 202 -18.89 25.10 -18.58
C LYS A 202 -18.93 24.35 -17.22
N ASP A 203 -17.94 23.53 -16.92
CA ASP A 203 -17.87 22.81 -15.64
C ASP A 203 -17.42 23.74 -14.49
N PHE A 204 -16.85 24.91 -14.80
CA PHE A 204 -16.37 25.91 -13.83
C PHE A 204 -17.17 27.21 -13.79
N CYS A 205 -17.90 27.52 -14.86
CA CYS A 205 -18.72 28.72 -14.95
C CYS A 205 -20.19 28.35 -15.02
N PRO A 206 -21.01 28.67 -14.02
CA PRO A 206 -22.47 28.51 -14.09
C PRO A 206 -23.15 29.54 -15.00
N VAL A 207 -22.39 30.22 -15.84
CA VAL A 207 -22.92 31.16 -16.83
C VAL A 207 -23.12 30.42 -18.15
N ASP A 208 -24.38 30.34 -18.61
CA ASP A 208 -24.70 29.86 -19.96
C ASP A 208 -24.07 30.82 -20.98
N PHE A 209 -22.85 30.50 -21.43
CA PHE A 209 -22.34 31.10 -22.65
C PHE A 209 -23.15 30.50 -23.81
N GLU A 210 -23.78 31.35 -24.62
CA GLU A 210 -24.42 30.88 -25.88
C GLU A 210 -23.38 30.05 -26.64
N GLU A 211 -23.79 28.91 -27.20
CA GLU A 211 -22.92 27.96 -27.91
C GLU A 211 -22.00 28.64 -28.95
N THR A 212 -22.45 29.73 -29.56
CA THR A 212 -21.69 30.56 -30.52
C THR A 212 -20.43 31.22 -29.95
N GLN A 213 -20.35 31.46 -28.66
CA GLN A 213 -19.16 32.08 -28.05
C GLN A 213 -18.10 31.02 -27.67
N THR A 214 -18.55 29.81 -27.38
CA THR A 214 -17.64 28.70 -27.03
C THR A 214 -16.91 28.21 -28.28
N GLU A 215 -17.60 28.09 -29.43
CA GLU A 215 -17.00 27.74 -30.71
C GLU A 215 -15.98 28.77 -31.19
N ALA A 216 -16.24 30.07 -30.95
CA ALA A 216 -15.30 31.15 -31.32
C ALA A 216 -14.02 31.15 -30.49
N LEU A 217 -14.05 30.65 -29.23
CA LEU A 217 -12.88 30.51 -28.38
C LEU A 217 -12.06 29.26 -28.74
N GLU A 218 -12.72 28.15 -29.06
CA GLU A 218 -12.07 26.94 -29.55
C GLU A 218 -11.38 27.16 -30.91
N GLU A 219 -11.98 27.94 -31.85
CA GLU A 219 -11.34 28.32 -33.13
C GLU A 219 -10.12 29.24 -32.93
N GLN A 220 -10.00 29.96 -31.83
CA GLN A 220 -8.84 30.83 -31.55
C GLN A 220 -7.70 30.09 -30.82
N GLY A 221 -7.86 28.80 -30.56
CA GLY A 221 -6.82 27.99 -29.92
C GLY A 221 -6.52 28.40 -28.48
N ILE A 222 -7.47 28.97 -27.80
CA ILE A 222 -7.39 29.27 -26.37
C ILE A 222 -8.07 28.10 -25.64
N ASP A 223 -7.25 27.07 -25.37
CA ASP A 223 -7.59 25.93 -24.50
C ASP A 223 -7.57 26.32 -23.02
#